data_26b5d7afc12a83493ce4ed7d45c0a0fb
#
_entry.id   26b5d7afc12a83493ce4ed7d45c0a0fb
#
_cell.length_a   1.000
_cell.length_b   1.000
_cell.length_c   1.000
_cell.angle_alpha   90.00
_cell.angle_beta   90.00
_cell.angle_gamma   90.00
#
_symmetry.space_group_name_H-M   'P 1'
#
loop_
_entity.id
_entity.type
_entity.pdbx_description
1 polymer ?
#
loop_
_entity_poly.entity_id
_entity_poly.type
_entity_poly.pdbx_seq_one_letter_code
_entity_poly.pdbx_strand_id
1 'polypeptide(L)'
;QNVFPKKAFMGCSGISMLSGMTTEIAAEVKVNEVMIQNVTEDVYLLADHTKIGKNSSFTSSPIQGIKHLITDEKAPQDVLDELRSAGVLIHQVHKGDFEI
;
A
#
# COMPACT_ATOMS: atom_id res chain seq x y z
N GLN A 1 14.36 -9.88 20.93
CA GLN A 1 13.01 -10.44 20.90
C GLN A 1 12.39 -10.23 19.54
N ASN A 2 11.92 -11.30 18.93
CA ASN A 2 11.33 -11.26 17.59
C ASN A 2 9.80 -11.12 17.69
N VAL A 3 9.26 -10.24 16.86
CA VAL A 3 7.82 -10.05 16.75
C VAL A 3 7.41 -10.43 15.33
N PHE A 4 6.41 -11.30 15.22
CA PHE A 4 5.89 -11.74 13.92
C PHE A 4 4.39 -11.45 13.87
N PRO A 5 4.01 -10.22 13.52
CA PRO A 5 2.60 -9.86 13.46
C PRO A 5 1.88 -10.63 12.35
N LYS A 6 0.62 -10.95 12.57
CA LYS A 6 -0.19 -11.62 11.55
C LYS A 6 -0.48 -10.67 10.40
N LYS A 7 -0.83 -9.43 10.70
CA LYS A 7 -1.17 -8.40 9.73
C LYS A 7 -0.41 -7.12 10.02
N ALA A 8 -0.08 -6.39 8.98
CA ALA A 8 0.49 -5.06 9.12
C ALA A 8 -0.33 -4.07 8.30
N PHE A 9 -0.57 -2.90 8.87
CA PHE A 9 -1.22 -1.77 8.20
C PHE A 9 -0.19 -0.70 8.03
N MET A 10 0.11 -0.33 6.78
CA MET A 10 1.22 0.56 6.46
C MET A 10 0.75 1.72 5.59
N GLY A 11 1.38 2.88 5.79
CA GLY A 11 1.17 4.03 4.91
C GLY A 11 2.29 4.15 3.90
N CYS A 12 2.11 5.04 2.92
CA CYS A 12 3.12 5.33 1.91
C CYS A 12 2.96 6.74 1.38
N SER A 13 3.96 7.23 0.64
CA SER A 13 3.87 8.49 -0.07
C SER A 13 3.33 8.30 -1.50
N GLY A 14 3.46 7.10 -2.04
CA GLY A 14 2.95 6.76 -3.36
C GLY A 14 2.88 5.27 -3.58
N ILE A 15 2.01 4.86 -4.48
CA ILE A 15 1.93 3.49 -4.97
C ILE A 15 1.61 3.50 -6.47
N SER A 16 2.40 2.75 -7.24
CA SER A 16 2.19 2.61 -8.68
C SER A 16 2.67 1.24 -9.16
N MET A 17 2.23 0.86 -10.35
CA MET A 17 2.72 -0.37 -10.99
C MET A 17 4.22 -0.30 -11.26
N LEU A 18 4.71 0.87 -11.63
CA LEU A 18 6.12 1.07 -11.98
C LEU A 18 7.04 0.93 -10.78
N SER A 19 6.70 1.60 -9.69
CA SER A 19 7.61 1.76 -8.54
C SER A 19 7.18 0.98 -7.30
N GLY A 20 5.99 0.37 -7.31
CA GLY A 20 5.47 -0.28 -6.12
C GLY A 20 5.12 0.72 -5.03
N MET A 21 5.35 0.34 -3.80
CA MET A 21 5.15 1.21 -2.63
C MET A 21 6.38 2.12 -2.46
N THR A 22 6.16 3.43 -2.43
CA THR A 22 7.25 4.40 -2.33
C THR A 22 7.07 5.35 -1.16
N THR A 23 8.20 5.89 -0.67
CA THR A 23 8.24 6.85 0.43
C THR A 23 9.17 8.00 0.09
N GLU A 24 8.93 9.16 0.72
CA GLU A 24 9.84 10.30 0.65
C GLU A 24 10.99 10.20 1.66
N ILE A 25 10.91 9.29 2.60
CA ILE A 25 11.85 9.19 3.72
C ILE A 25 12.70 7.92 3.59
N ALA A 26 13.98 8.11 3.25
CA ALA A 26 14.90 6.99 3.02
C ALA A 26 14.98 6.01 4.20
N ALA A 27 14.95 6.53 5.42
CA ALA A 27 15.02 5.70 6.62
C ALA A 27 13.85 4.73 6.75
N GLU A 28 12.69 5.04 6.15
CA GLU A 28 11.52 4.15 6.21
C GLU A 28 11.65 2.92 5.32
N VAL A 29 12.52 2.96 4.31
CA VAL A 29 12.69 1.85 3.36
C VAL A 29 13.02 0.55 4.10
N LYS A 30 14.03 0.59 4.96
CA LYS A 30 14.46 -0.61 5.69
C LYS A 30 13.43 -1.05 6.72
N VAL A 31 12.81 -0.10 7.41
CA VAL A 31 11.76 -0.42 8.39
C VAL A 31 10.59 -1.11 7.70
N ASN A 32 10.13 -0.57 6.59
CA ASN A 32 9.01 -1.14 5.83
C ASN A 32 9.35 -2.53 5.29
N GLU A 33 10.57 -2.69 4.78
CA GLU A 33 11.05 -3.98 4.27
C GLU A 33 11.02 -5.05 5.36
N VAL A 34 11.55 -4.73 6.54
CA VAL A 34 11.59 -5.66 7.66
C VAL A 34 10.17 -6.00 8.12
N MET A 35 9.28 -5.01 8.18
CA MET A 35 7.88 -5.26 8.57
C MET A 35 7.19 -6.19 7.60
N ILE A 36 7.32 -5.96 6.31
CA ILE A 36 6.69 -6.80 5.28
C ILE A 36 7.22 -8.23 5.36
N GLN A 37 8.52 -8.40 5.54
CA GLN A 37 9.14 -9.73 5.61
C GLN A 37 8.69 -10.54 6.82
N ASN A 38 8.31 -9.88 7.90
CA ASN A 38 7.96 -10.55 9.16
C ASN A 38 6.45 -10.74 9.37
N VAL A 39 5.62 -10.24 8.47
CA VAL A 39 4.17 -10.46 8.55
C VAL A 39 3.85 -11.89 8.12
N THR A 40 3.09 -12.61 8.94
CA THR A 40 2.78 -14.02 8.68
C THR A 40 1.53 -14.23 7.81
N GLU A 41 0.64 -13.25 7.71
CA GLU A 41 -0.56 -13.32 6.87
C GLU A 41 -0.52 -12.26 5.79
N ASP A 42 -1.07 -11.07 6.06
CA ASP A 42 -1.29 -10.06 5.05
C ASP A 42 -0.77 -8.68 5.42
N VAL A 43 -0.24 -7.99 4.39
CA VAL A 43 0.10 -6.57 4.48
C VAL A 43 -1.02 -5.77 3.83
N TYR A 44 -1.54 -4.79 4.58
CA TYR A 44 -2.55 -3.84 4.11
C TYR A 44 -1.90 -2.47 3.95
N LEU A 45 -1.91 -1.94 2.74
CA LEU A 45 -1.41 -0.60 2.48
C LEU A 45 -2.58 0.38 2.49
N LEU A 46 -2.47 1.43 3.30
CA LEU A 46 -3.47 2.50 3.36
C LEU A 46 -2.96 3.71 2.58
N ALA A 47 -3.66 4.10 1.54
CA ALA A 47 -3.25 5.22 0.71
C ALA A 47 -4.50 5.91 0.16
N ASP A 48 -4.64 7.22 0.43
CA ASP A 48 -5.73 7.98 -0.16
C ASP A 48 -5.49 8.19 -1.66
N HIS A 49 -6.49 8.75 -2.33
CA HIS A 49 -6.43 8.93 -3.79
C HIS A 49 -5.22 9.73 -4.27
N THR A 50 -4.67 10.62 -3.43
CA THR A 50 -3.52 11.46 -3.83
C THR A 50 -2.23 10.66 -3.97
N LYS A 51 -2.16 9.47 -3.39
CA LYS A 51 -0.99 8.59 -3.45
C LYS A 51 -1.08 7.57 -4.59
N ILE A 52 -2.26 7.36 -5.13
CA ILE A 52 -2.49 6.33 -6.13
C ILE A 52 -1.92 6.77 -7.48
N GLY A 53 -1.00 5.99 -8.04
CA GLY A 53 -0.32 6.31 -9.29
C GLY A 53 0.88 7.23 -9.13
N LYS A 54 1.20 7.62 -7.89
CA LYS A 54 2.31 8.51 -7.60
C LYS A 54 3.59 7.71 -7.35
N ASN A 55 4.71 8.23 -7.86
CA ASN A 55 6.03 7.68 -7.62
C ASN A 55 6.80 8.66 -6.74
N SER A 56 7.12 8.22 -5.51
CA SER A 56 7.93 9.02 -4.60
C SER A 56 9.40 8.65 -4.70
N SER A 57 10.23 9.25 -3.87
CA SER A 57 11.68 9.23 -4.03
C SER A 57 12.33 7.86 -3.85
N PHE A 58 11.80 7.03 -2.94
CA PHE A 58 12.43 5.76 -2.59
C PHE A 58 11.43 4.61 -2.62
N THR A 59 11.80 3.50 -3.27
CA THR A 59 10.98 2.29 -3.29
C THR A 59 11.14 1.51 -2.00
N SER A 60 10.03 1.26 -1.29
CA SER A 60 10.00 0.46 -0.07
C SER A 60 9.67 -1.00 -0.33
N SER A 61 8.85 -1.26 -1.34
CA SER A 61 8.43 -2.61 -1.71
C SER A 61 7.97 -2.64 -3.15
N PRO A 62 8.33 -3.69 -3.90
CA PRO A 62 7.70 -3.90 -5.21
C PRO A 62 6.21 -4.21 -5.01
N ILE A 63 5.43 -4.08 -6.07
CA ILE A 63 3.99 -4.29 -5.98
C ILE A 63 3.64 -5.70 -5.49
N GLN A 64 4.48 -6.68 -5.78
CA GLN A 64 4.26 -8.07 -5.37
C GLN A 64 4.29 -8.26 -3.85
N GLY A 65 4.87 -7.33 -3.11
CA GLY A 65 4.89 -7.37 -1.65
C GLY A 65 3.61 -6.84 -1.02
N ILE A 66 2.70 -6.27 -1.81
CA ILE A 66 1.48 -5.64 -1.33
C ILE A 66 0.28 -6.49 -1.74
N LYS A 67 -0.38 -7.08 -0.76
CA LYS A 67 -1.55 -7.90 -1.05
C LYS A 67 -2.85 -7.10 -1.05
N HIS A 68 -2.99 -6.18 -0.11
CA HIS A 68 -4.21 -5.38 0.03
C HIS A 68 -3.91 -3.90 -0.04
N LEU A 69 -4.75 -3.16 -0.76
CA LEU A 69 -4.72 -1.70 -0.79
C LEU A 69 -6.07 -1.18 -0.33
N ILE A 70 -6.06 -0.34 0.69
CA ILE A 70 -7.26 0.36 1.17
C ILE A 70 -7.14 1.80 0.70
N THR A 71 -8.09 2.25 -0.09
CA THR A 71 -8.09 3.61 -0.63
C THR A 71 -9.50 4.19 -0.60
N ASP A 72 -9.65 5.44 -1.02
CA ASP A 72 -10.94 6.12 -1.01
C ASP A 72 -11.63 6.07 -2.38
N GLU A 73 -12.86 6.62 -2.43
CA GLU A 73 -13.70 6.59 -3.63
C GLU A 73 -13.20 7.49 -4.78
N LYS A 74 -12.29 8.42 -4.50
CA LYS A 74 -11.73 9.33 -5.51
C LYS A 74 -10.52 8.77 -6.23
N ALA A 75 -10.05 7.59 -5.85
CA ALA A 75 -8.88 7.00 -6.48
C ALA A 75 -9.09 6.78 -7.99
N PRO A 76 -8.05 7.01 -8.82
CA PRO A 76 -8.17 6.83 -10.27
C PRO A 76 -8.37 5.36 -10.62
N GLN A 77 -9.50 5.06 -11.26
CA GLN A 77 -9.89 3.68 -11.54
C GLN A 77 -8.94 2.96 -12.51
N ASP A 78 -8.36 3.68 -13.46
CA ASP A 78 -7.40 3.10 -14.38
C ASP A 78 -6.17 2.55 -13.67
N VAL A 79 -5.66 3.28 -12.68
CA VAL A 79 -4.53 2.82 -11.85
C VAL A 79 -4.95 1.65 -10.98
N LEU A 80 -6.12 1.71 -10.36
CA LEU A 80 -6.63 0.60 -9.55
C LEU A 80 -6.78 -0.67 -10.38
N ASP A 81 -7.24 -0.55 -11.63
CA ASP A 81 -7.38 -1.70 -12.51
C ASP A 81 -6.02 -2.32 -12.84
N GLU A 82 -4.99 -1.51 -13.05
CA GLU A 82 -3.63 -2.01 -13.23
C GLU A 82 -3.14 -2.78 -12.00
N LEU A 83 -3.36 -2.24 -10.82
CA LEU A 83 -2.96 -2.88 -9.57
C LEU A 83 -3.71 -4.19 -9.35
N ARG A 84 -5.01 -4.23 -9.67
CA ARG A 84 -5.78 -5.46 -9.60
C ARG A 84 -5.22 -6.53 -10.53
N SER A 85 -4.82 -6.13 -11.74
CA SER A 85 -4.25 -7.08 -12.70
C SER A 85 -2.94 -7.68 -12.22
N ALA A 86 -2.24 -6.98 -11.33
CA ALA A 86 -1.01 -7.46 -10.70
C ALA A 86 -1.27 -8.29 -9.44
N GLY A 87 -2.54 -8.50 -9.08
CA GLY A 87 -2.92 -9.33 -7.94
C GLY A 87 -3.22 -8.59 -6.65
N VAL A 88 -3.22 -7.25 -6.68
CA VAL A 88 -3.56 -6.47 -5.48
C VAL A 88 -5.06 -6.49 -5.26
N LEU A 89 -5.47 -6.80 -4.04
CA LEU A 89 -6.88 -6.74 -3.64
C LEU A 89 -7.20 -5.32 -3.19
N ILE A 90 -8.12 -4.67 -3.90
CA ILE A 90 -8.46 -3.27 -3.68
C ILE A 90 -9.71 -3.17 -2.83
N HIS A 91 -9.63 -2.38 -1.76
CA HIS A 91 -10.74 -2.06 -0.88
C HIS A 91 -10.98 -0.56 -0.95
N GLN A 92 -12.06 -0.15 -1.63
CA GLN A 92 -12.40 1.28 -1.70
C GLN A 92 -13.39 1.63 -0.60
N VAL A 93 -13.05 2.64 0.18
CA VAL A 93 -13.89 3.14 1.25
C VAL A 93 -14.64 4.36 0.73
N HIS A 94 -15.94 4.36 0.92
CA HIS A 94 -16.81 5.44 0.50
C HIS A 94 -17.19 6.31 1.68
N LYS A 95 -17.45 7.58 1.42
CA LYS A 95 -17.76 8.55 2.48
C LYS A 95 -18.90 8.07 3.37
N GLY A 96 -19.93 7.47 2.78
CA GLY A 96 -21.09 6.98 3.52
C GLY A 96 -20.78 5.83 4.49
N ASP A 97 -19.68 5.13 4.29
CA ASP A 97 -19.30 4.00 5.14
C ASP A 97 -18.95 4.41 6.57
N PHE A 98 -18.66 5.69 6.77
CA PHE A 98 -18.31 6.25 8.07
C PHE A 98 -19.44 7.05 8.72
N GLU A 99 -20.58 7.15 8.07
CA GLU A 99 -21.73 7.87 8.60
C GLU A 99 -22.51 6.95 9.49
N ILE A 100 -22.76 7.40 10.71
CA ILE A 100 -23.52 6.66 11.69
C ILE A 100 -24.93 7.23 11.78
#